data_f0f3fbf286d1ba04cfb24b0b530f8595
#
_entry.id   f0f3fbf286d1ba04cfb24b0b530f8595
#
_cell.length_a   1.000
_cell.length_b   1.000
_cell.length_c   1.000
_cell.angle_alpha   90.00
_cell.angle_beta   90.00
_cell.angle_gamma   90.00
#
_symmetry.space_group_name_H-M   'P 1'
#
loop_
_entity.id
_entity.type
_entity.pdbx_description
1 polymer ?
#
loop_
_entity_poly.entity_id
_entity_poly.type
_entity_poly.pdbx_seq_one_letter_code
_entity_poly.pdbx_strand_id
1 'polypeptide(L)'
;AASSFVVVPDGGRIIKITAMGRGTIATAPAVLSFEIGGVVVTGGGISFTHTGSVNGTTFSSEPTALNVVEEGGTIEMITTGASTNAVLAEITFWIRR
;
A
#
# COMPACT_ATOMS: atom_id res chain seq x y z
N ALA A 1 8.07 12.39 -1.09
CA ALA A 1 7.38 11.18 -0.61
C ALA A 1 6.63 11.48 0.67
N ALA A 2 5.50 10.84 0.85
CA ALA A 2 4.68 10.97 2.05
C ALA A 2 4.52 9.60 2.70
N SER A 3 4.34 9.58 4.00
CA SER A 3 4.11 8.34 4.72
C SER A 3 2.96 8.48 5.69
N SER A 4 2.32 7.37 5.99
CA SER A 4 1.30 7.31 7.03
C SER A 4 1.33 5.93 7.69
N PHE A 5 0.75 5.84 8.87
CA PHE A 5 0.81 4.62 9.67
C PHE A 5 -0.60 4.08 9.90
N VAL A 6 -0.70 2.76 9.92
CA VAL A 6 -1.93 2.05 10.27
C VAL A 6 -1.61 1.13 11.44
N VAL A 7 -2.44 1.18 12.47
CA VAL A 7 -2.35 0.24 13.60
C VAL A 7 -3.19 -0.97 13.29
N VAL A 8 -2.60 -2.15 13.44
CA VAL A 8 -3.28 -3.42 13.19
C VAL A 8 -3.78 -4.00 14.52
N PRO A 9 -5.10 -4.13 14.72
CA PRO A 9 -5.62 -4.65 15.99
C PRO A 9 -5.27 -6.12 16.24
N ASP A 10 -5.17 -6.90 15.17
CA ASP A 10 -4.81 -8.31 15.25
C ASP A 10 -3.58 -8.60 14.41
N GLY A 11 -2.66 -9.37 14.96
CA GLY A 11 -1.46 -9.76 14.26
C GLY A 11 -1.69 -10.92 13.31
N GLY A 12 -0.73 -11.16 12.45
CA GLY A 12 -0.74 -12.26 11.50
C GLY A 12 0.16 -11.98 10.30
N ARG A 13 -0.02 -12.79 9.28
CA ARG A 13 0.73 -12.64 8.04
C ARG A 13 -0.10 -11.91 7.01
N ILE A 14 0.46 -10.87 6.43
CA ILE A 14 -0.20 -10.16 5.33
C ILE A 14 -0.07 -11.01 4.08
N ILE A 15 -1.19 -11.48 3.54
CA ILE A 15 -1.19 -12.36 2.37
C ILE A 15 -1.52 -11.58 1.09
N LYS A 16 -2.15 -10.43 1.23
CA LYS A 16 -2.51 -9.59 0.09
C LYS A 16 -2.70 -8.17 0.56
N ILE A 17 -2.34 -7.21 -0.28
CA ILE A 17 -2.62 -5.80 -0.07
C ILE A 17 -3.39 -5.32 -1.29
N THR A 18 -4.53 -4.68 -1.07
CA THR A 18 -5.34 -4.11 -2.14
C THR A 18 -5.42 -2.60 -1.95
N ALA A 19 -5.19 -1.85 -3.00
CA ALA A 19 -5.31 -0.41 -3.00
C ALA A 19 -6.33 0.03 -4.04
N MET A 20 -7.23 0.91 -3.66
CA MET A 20 -8.19 1.51 -4.57
C MET A 20 -7.90 3.00 -4.65
N GLY A 21 -7.68 3.50 -5.85
CA GLY A 21 -7.41 4.90 -6.08
C GLY A 21 -8.67 5.73 -6.21
N ARG A 22 -8.62 6.93 -5.64
CA ARG A 22 -9.66 7.94 -5.83
C ARG A 22 -9.02 9.11 -6.55
N GLY A 23 -9.29 9.23 -7.83
CA GLY A 23 -8.71 10.25 -8.68
C GLY A 23 -7.98 9.64 -9.87
N THR A 24 -7.37 10.50 -10.65
CA THR A 24 -6.67 10.09 -11.86
C THR A 24 -5.17 10.22 -11.66
N ILE A 25 -4.45 9.14 -11.91
CA ILE A 25 -2.99 9.18 -11.93
C ILE A 25 -2.55 9.92 -13.18
N ALA A 26 -1.67 10.88 -13.04
CA ALA A 26 -1.21 11.68 -14.15
C ALA A 26 0.32 11.80 -14.13
N THR A 27 0.89 11.94 -15.32
CA THR A 27 2.30 12.17 -15.59
C THR A 27 3.15 10.94 -15.37
N ALA A 28 3.16 10.37 -14.16
CA ALA A 28 3.98 9.22 -13.81
C ALA A 28 3.25 8.32 -12.82
N PRO A 29 3.58 7.02 -12.80
CA PRO A 29 2.98 6.12 -11.82
C PRO A 29 3.29 6.54 -10.40
N ALA A 30 2.33 6.36 -9.51
CA ALA A 30 2.56 6.49 -8.07
C ALA A 30 2.86 5.10 -7.52
N VAL A 31 3.89 4.99 -6.69
CA VAL A 31 4.29 3.72 -6.11
C VAL A 31 4.09 3.77 -4.61
N LEU A 32 3.42 2.76 -4.08
CA LEU A 32 3.26 2.55 -2.65
C LEU A 32 4.18 1.44 -2.20
N SER A 33 4.87 1.66 -1.10
CA SER A 33 5.62 0.60 -0.42
C SER A 33 5.15 0.52 1.02
N PHE A 34 5.41 -0.61 1.66
CA PHE A 34 4.95 -0.87 3.01
C PHE A 34 6.10 -1.37 3.85
N GLU A 35 6.19 -0.90 5.10
CA GLU A 35 7.23 -1.30 6.05
C GLU A 35 6.61 -1.70 7.38
N ILE A 36 7.19 -2.71 7.97
CA ILE A 36 6.85 -3.16 9.33
C ILE A 36 8.11 -3.07 10.15
N GLY A 37 8.08 -2.25 11.20
CA GLY A 37 9.26 -2.05 12.05
C GLY A 37 10.46 -1.46 11.30
N GLY A 38 10.21 -0.65 10.28
CA GLY A 38 11.26 -0.05 9.46
C GLY A 38 11.84 -0.96 8.40
N VAL A 39 11.27 -2.15 8.21
CA VAL A 39 11.74 -3.12 7.22
C VAL A 39 10.70 -3.27 6.12
N VAL A 40 11.14 -3.18 4.87
CA VAL A 40 10.25 -3.25 3.70
C VAL A 40 9.63 -4.64 3.58
N VAL A 41 8.31 -4.67 3.39
CA VAL A 41 7.58 -5.91 3.13
C VAL A 41 7.93 -6.39 1.72
N THR A 42 8.49 -7.58 1.62
CA THR A 42 8.90 -8.14 0.33
C THR A 42 7.68 -8.50 -0.51
N GLY A 43 7.64 -7.99 -1.73
CA GLY A 43 6.54 -8.26 -2.64
C GLY A 43 5.27 -7.50 -2.32
N GLY A 44 5.33 -6.56 -1.37
CA GLY A 44 4.15 -5.77 -0.97
C GLY A 44 3.94 -4.49 -1.77
N GLY A 45 4.91 -4.07 -2.56
CA GLY A 45 4.81 -2.82 -3.30
C GLY A 45 3.66 -2.82 -4.30
N ILE A 46 2.99 -1.67 -4.40
CA ILE A 46 1.90 -1.49 -5.36
C ILE A 46 2.24 -0.29 -6.25
N SER A 47 2.21 -0.49 -7.54
CA SER A 47 2.42 0.58 -8.50
C SER A 47 1.09 0.94 -9.16
N PHE A 48 0.68 2.18 -9.03
CA PHE A 48 -0.45 2.72 -9.78
C PHE A 48 0.09 3.12 -11.15
N THR A 49 0.20 2.15 -12.03
CA THR A 49 0.92 2.32 -13.31
C THR A 49 0.07 2.90 -14.42
N HIS A 50 -1.23 2.88 -14.27
CA HIS A 50 -2.14 3.25 -15.36
C HIS A 50 -2.38 4.76 -15.35
N THR A 51 -1.68 5.48 -16.20
CA THR A 51 -1.94 6.90 -16.43
C THR A 51 -3.37 7.06 -16.96
N GLY A 52 -4.13 7.95 -16.33
CA GLY A 52 -5.54 8.13 -16.66
C GLY A 52 -6.46 7.19 -15.91
N SER A 53 -5.98 6.47 -14.89
CA SER A 53 -6.85 5.69 -14.02
C SER A 53 -7.90 6.59 -13.36
N VAL A 54 -9.07 6.02 -13.09
CA VAL A 54 -10.22 6.78 -12.57
C VAL A 54 -10.58 6.28 -11.18
N ASN A 55 -11.53 6.95 -10.54
CA ASN A 55 -12.05 6.53 -9.24
C ASN A 55 -12.45 5.06 -9.28
N GLY A 56 -12.02 4.30 -8.27
CA GLY A 56 -12.36 2.91 -8.12
C GLY A 56 -11.42 1.95 -8.82
N THR A 57 -10.40 2.43 -9.52
CA THR A 57 -9.37 1.56 -10.09
C THR A 57 -8.61 0.89 -8.96
N THR A 58 -8.50 -0.44 -9.00
CA THR A 58 -7.85 -1.21 -7.94
C THR A 58 -6.54 -1.81 -8.42
N PHE A 59 -5.61 -1.88 -7.49
CA PHE A 59 -4.31 -2.51 -7.67
C PHE A 59 -4.03 -3.38 -6.46
N SER A 60 -3.25 -4.43 -6.62
CA SER A 60 -2.96 -5.33 -5.51
C SER A 60 -1.56 -5.89 -5.56
N SER A 61 -1.10 -6.39 -4.42
CA SER A 61 0.16 -7.12 -4.31
C SER A 61 -0.03 -8.31 -3.39
N GLU A 62 0.87 -9.29 -3.51
CA GLU A 62 0.87 -10.48 -2.67
C GLU A 62 2.24 -10.59 -1.99
N PRO A 63 2.37 -10.07 -0.76
CA PRO A 63 3.63 -10.14 -0.04
C PRO A 63 4.12 -11.57 0.16
N THR A 64 5.41 -11.77 0.04
CA THR A 64 6.01 -13.11 0.12
C THR A 64 6.95 -13.30 1.30
N ALA A 65 7.44 -12.22 1.91
CA ALA A 65 8.35 -12.28 3.04
C ALA A 65 8.32 -10.97 3.82
N LEU A 66 8.79 -11.02 5.07
CA LEU A 66 8.85 -9.85 5.97
C LEU A 66 7.48 -9.19 6.14
N ASN A 67 6.44 -10.02 6.15
CA ASN A 67 5.05 -9.60 6.09
C ASN A 67 4.25 -10.02 7.34
N VAL A 68 4.93 -10.30 8.44
CA VAL A 68 4.27 -10.63 9.70
C VAL A 68 4.19 -9.38 10.55
N VAL A 69 2.98 -9.06 11.02
CA VAL A 69 2.74 -7.94 11.93
C VAL A 69 2.16 -8.48 13.23
N GLU A 70 2.57 -7.90 14.35
CA GLU A 70 2.07 -8.30 15.67
C GLU A 70 0.83 -7.51 16.04
N GLU A 71 0.05 -8.05 16.96
CA GLU A 71 -1.11 -7.35 17.52
C GLU A 71 -0.68 -5.99 18.06
N GLY A 72 -1.38 -4.95 17.66
CA GLY A 72 -1.04 -3.59 18.02
C GLY A 72 0.15 -3.00 17.26
N GLY A 73 0.75 -3.78 16.35
CA GLY A 73 1.84 -3.31 15.53
C GLY A 73 1.38 -2.33 14.46
N THR A 74 2.33 -1.64 13.84
CA THR A 74 2.03 -0.63 12.83
C THR A 74 2.60 -1.04 11.48
N ILE A 75 1.87 -0.66 10.44
CA ILE A 75 2.34 -0.76 9.06
C ILE A 75 2.50 0.66 8.54
N GLU A 76 3.67 0.99 8.05
CA GLU A 76 3.92 2.29 7.42
C GLU A 76 3.70 2.17 5.93
N MET A 77 2.90 3.09 5.38
CA MET A 77 2.68 3.21 3.94
C MET A 77 3.49 4.39 3.44
N ILE A 78 4.31 4.17 2.42
CA ILE A 78 5.18 5.20 1.87
C ILE A 78 4.85 5.37 0.39
N THR A 79 4.64 6.61 -0.04
CA THR A 79 4.35 6.92 -1.43
C THR A 79 5.49 7.68 -2.06
N THR A 80 5.71 7.48 -3.36
CA THR A 80 6.73 8.22 -4.10
C THR A 80 6.29 9.65 -4.42
N GLY A 81 4.99 9.90 -4.48
CA GLY A 81 4.48 11.20 -4.86
C GLY A 81 4.75 11.58 -6.30
N ALA A 82 4.98 10.61 -7.18
CA ALA A 82 5.36 10.88 -8.57
C ALA A 82 4.21 11.40 -9.43
N SER A 83 2.97 11.11 -9.07
CA SER A 83 1.82 11.63 -9.81
C SER A 83 1.69 13.13 -9.60
N THR A 84 1.32 13.87 -10.66
CA THR A 84 1.07 15.30 -10.55
C THR A 84 -0.28 15.64 -9.97
N ASN A 85 -1.20 14.68 -9.95
CA ASN A 85 -2.50 14.84 -9.31
C ASN A 85 -2.46 14.33 -7.88
N ALA A 86 -3.19 15.01 -7.00
CA ALA A 86 -3.43 14.48 -5.66
C ALA A 86 -4.43 13.33 -5.77
N VAL A 87 -4.02 12.15 -5.37
CA VAL A 87 -4.85 10.95 -5.43
C VAL A 87 -4.97 10.37 -4.03
N LEU A 88 -6.19 10.12 -3.60
CA LEU A 88 -6.45 9.41 -2.36
C LEU A 88 -6.49 7.92 -2.65
N ALA A 89 -6.00 7.12 -1.71
CA ALA A 89 -6.04 5.68 -1.84
C ALA A 89 -6.65 5.06 -0.60
N GLU A 90 -7.47 4.04 -0.80
CA GLU A 90 -8.00 3.21 0.27
C GLU A 90 -7.25 1.89 0.24
N ILE A 91 -6.68 1.52 1.39
CA ILE A 91 -5.81 0.35 1.47
C ILE A 91 -6.47 -0.70 2.34
N THR A 92 -6.48 -1.93 1.86
CA THR A 92 -6.97 -3.08 2.62
C THR A 92 -5.86 -4.09 2.76
N PHE A 93 -5.58 -4.51 4.00
CA PHE A 93 -4.62 -5.56 4.28
C PHE A 93 -5.37 -6.85 4.57
N TRP A 94 -5.07 -7.89 3.80
CA TRP A 94 -5.64 -9.22 4.02
C TRP A 94 -4.67 -9.97 4.92
N ILE A 95 -5.06 -10.18 6.16
CA ILE A 95 -4.18 -10.76 7.18
C ILE A 95 -4.71 -12.13 7.57
N ARG A 96 -3.81 -13.11 7.53
CA ARG A 96 -4.10 -14.46 8.01
C ARG A 96 -3.39 -14.66 9.35
N ARG A 97 -4.14 -15.05 10.33
CA ARG A 97 -3.61 -15.38 11.64
C ARG A 97 -2.91 -16.72 11.64
#